data_b6666a51cd7ac0ef1864ef8ed7f8a0e5
#
_entry.id   b6666a51cd7ac0ef1864ef8ed7f8a0e5
#
_cell.length_a   1.000
_cell.length_b   1.000
_cell.length_c   1.000
_cell.angle_alpha   90.00
_cell.angle_beta   90.00
_cell.angle_gamma   90.00
#
_symmetry.space_group_name_H-M   'P 1'
#
loop_
_entity.id
_entity.type
_entity.pdbx_description
1 polymer ?
#
loop_
_entity_poly.entity_id
_entity_poly.type
_entity_poly.pdbx_seq_one_letter_code
_entity_poly.pdbx_strand_id
1 'polypeptide(L)'
;MAVGSRLRHIIESQQFSRALLEELFVLADDMKSQPHHYAGRLKGQLMAALFYEPSTRTRLSFEAAMLRLGGRTMGTDNAREFSSAAKGETIEDTIRIVSGYTDVIVLRHYEEGAARRAAAVSSVPVINAGDGPGQHPTQALLDLYTIRDEVGHVDGISIAMVGDLANGRTVRSLTYLLSKFRDIRVCFVAPPQVDVVYQTRIQKERFTDEAAYLAVKGVYRIDSQALALMRPKAIVMHPLPRVDEIAPEVDSDPRAAYFRQARNGLHVRMALLDRLLS
;
A
#
# COMPACT_ATOMS: atom_id res chain seq x y z
N MET A 1 5.96 -19.54 24.62
CA MET A 1 6.16 -18.76 23.38
C MET A 1 4.94 -19.04 22.50
N ALA A 2 4.04 -18.07 22.34
CA ALA A 2 2.89 -18.22 21.45
C ALA A 2 3.42 -18.26 20.01
N VAL A 3 3.18 -19.36 19.33
CA VAL A 3 3.45 -19.50 17.88
C VAL A 3 2.59 -18.45 17.19
N GLY A 4 3.21 -17.37 16.72
CA GLY A 4 2.53 -16.35 15.93
C GLY A 4 1.86 -17.02 14.75
N SER A 5 0.55 -16.85 14.60
CA SER A 5 -0.22 -17.45 13.51
C SER A 5 0.41 -17.02 12.18
N ARG A 6 0.95 -17.99 11.44
CA ARG A 6 1.52 -17.75 10.11
C ARG A 6 0.40 -17.24 9.20
N LEU A 7 0.51 -16.03 8.71
CA LEU A 7 -0.44 -15.50 7.73
C LEU A 7 -0.36 -16.35 6.47
N ARG A 8 -1.48 -16.94 6.08
CA ARG A 8 -1.58 -17.69 4.83
C ARG A 8 -1.81 -16.76 3.63
N HIS A 9 -2.57 -15.70 3.84
CA HIS A 9 -2.90 -14.69 2.82
C HIS A 9 -2.82 -13.30 3.43
N ILE A 10 -2.63 -12.26 2.61
CA ILE A 10 -2.66 -10.85 3.03
C ILE A 10 -3.82 -10.16 2.31
N ILE A 11 -4.97 -10.05 2.97
CA ILE A 11 -6.22 -9.60 2.38
C ILE A 11 -6.64 -8.23 2.92
N GLU A 12 -6.45 -7.99 4.21
CA GLU A 12 -6.93 -6.79 4.89
C GLU A 12 -5.99 -6.34 6.02
N SER A 13 -6.03 -5.05 6.35
CA SER A 13 -5.18 -4.46 7.39
C SER A 13 -5.46 -5.00 8.80
N GLN A 14 -6.67 -5.47 9.07
CA GLN A 14 -7.07 -6.03 10.36
C GLN A 14 -6.31 -7.31 10.75
N GLN A 15 -5.75 -8.04 9.78
CA GLN A 15 -5.00 -9.28 10.01
C GLN A 15 -3.68 -9.06 10.77
N PHE A 16 -3.18 -7.82 10.80
CA PHE A 16 -1.89 -7.53 11.42
C PHE A 16 -2.04 -7.19 12.89
N SER A 17 -1.37 -7.95 13.75
CA SER A 17 -1.13 -7.55 15.13
C SER A 17 0.05 -6.57 15.21
N ARG A 18 0.15 -5.81 16.30
CA ARG A 18 1.29 -4.93 16.55
C ARG A 18 2.63 -5.70 16.48
N ALA A 19 2.72 -6.85 17.14
CA ALA A 19 3.92 -7.67 17.12
C ALA A 19 4.35 -8.07 15.71
N LEU A 20 3.40 -8.50 14.87
CA LEU A 20 3.68 -8.84 13.48
C LEU A 20 4.13 -7.64 12.64
N LEU A 21 3.56 -6.45 12.89
CA LEU A 21 4.01 -5.21 12.25
C LEU A 21 5.45 -4.88 12.61
N GLU A 22 5.79 -4.98 13.90
CA GLU A 22 7.16 -4.73 14.40
C GLU A 22 8.16 -5.74 13.80
N GLU A 23 7.82 -7.03 13.75
CA GLU A 23 8.65 -8.07 13.09
C GLU A 23 8.88 -7.76 11.61
N LEU A 24 7.83 -7.43 10.86
CA LEU A 24 7.91 -7.09 9.44
C LEU A 24 8.78 -5.85 9.20
N PHE A 25 8.67 -4.87 10.08
CA PHE A 25 9.43 -3.63 9.93
C PHE A 25 10.92 -3.81 10.25
N VAL A 26 11.24 -4.62 11.25
CA VAL A 26 12.64 -5.02 11.52
C VAL A 26 13.23 -5.77 10.33
N LEU A 27 12.49 -6.69 9.75
CA LEU A 27 12.92 -7.42 8.57
C LEU A 27 13.10 -6.49 7.36
N ALA A 28 12.19 -5.52 7.17
CA ALA A 28 12.31 -4.52 6.10
C ALA A 28 13.54 -3.60 6.29
N ASP A 29 13.88 -3.24 7.53
CA ASP A 29 15.09 -2.47 7.85
C ASP A 29 16.35 -3.25 7.50
N ASP A 30 16.38 -4.53 7.84
CA ASP A 30 17.52 -5.40 7.53
C ASP A 30 17.67 -5.59 6.02
N MET A 31 16.59 -5.82 5.29
CA MET A 31 16.58 -5.89 3.83
C MET A 31 16.99 -4.56 3.16
N LYS A 32 16.69 -3.42 3.79
CA LYS A 32 17.11 -2.08 3.33
C LYS A 32 18.60 -1.86 3.52
N SER A 33 19.15 -2.31 4.65
CA SER A 33 20.56 -2.12 5.02
C SER A 33 21.48 -3.17 4.40
N GLN A 34 21.01 -4.41 4.24
CA GLN A 34 21.81 -5.55 3.80
C GLN A 34 21.17 -6.32 2.61
N PRO A 35 20.83 -5.66 1.49
CA PRO A 35 20.04 -6.29 0.41
C PRO A 35 20.69 -7.54 -0.20
N HIS A 36 22.01 -7.64 -0.17
CA HIS A 36 22.74 -8.79 -0.73
C HIS A 36 22.52 -10.09 0.05
N HIS A 37 22.26 -10.02 1.36
CA HIS A 37 21.97 -11.20 2.18
C HIS A 37 20.68 -11.91 1.77
N TYR A 38 19.78 -11.18 1.10
CA TYR A 38 18.48 -11.68 0.70
C TYR A 38 18.35 -12.04 -0.78
N ALA A 39 19.40 -11.81 -1.59
CA ALA A 39 19.36 -11.95 -3.04
C ALA A 39 19.05 -13.37 -3.57
N GLY A 40 19.14 -14.39 -2.74
CA GLY A 40 18.81 -15.78 -3.08
C GLY A 40 17.67 -16.38 -2.26
N ARG A 41 17.04 -15.60 -1.38
CA ARG A 41 16.10 -16.06 -0.37
C ARG A 41 14.89 -16.81 -0.94
N LEU A 42 14.38 -16.34 -2.08
CA LEU A 42 13.24 -16.94 -2.79
C LEU A 42 13.64 -17.57 -4.12
N LYS A 43 14.88 -18.07 -4.21
CA LYS A 43 15.35 -18.79 -5.41
C LYS A 43 14.46 -19.98 -5.72
N GLY A 44 13.99 -20.05 -6.97
CA GLY A 44 13.08 -21.09 -7.43
C GLY A 44 11.61 -20.75 -7.30
N GLN A 45 11.23 -19.77 -6.48
CA GLN A 45 9.85 -19.33 -6.29
C GLN A 45 9.37 -18.45 -7.45
N LEU A 46 8.09 -18.57 -7.79
CA LEU A 46 7.43 -17.84 -8.87
C LEU A 46 6.21 -17.07 -8.36
N MET A 47 6.17 -15.77 -8.62
CA MET A 47 5.06 -14.89 -8.27
C MET A 47 4.20 -14.57 -9.49
N ALA A 48 2.88 -14.75 -9.40
CA ALA A 48 1.94 -14.20 -10.36
C ALA A 48 1.50 -12.78 -9.94
N ALA A 49 1.60 -11.82 -10.86
CA ALA A 49 1.10 -10.45 -10.71
C ALA A 49 -0.14 -10.24 -11.60
N LEU A 50 -1.34 -10.37 -11.02
CA LEU A 50 -2.62 -10.28 -11.72
C LEU A 50 -3.28 -8.93 -11.46
N PHE A 51 -3.22 -8.03 -12.43
CA PHE A 51 -3.72 -6.66 -12.31
C PHE A 51 -4.91 -6.43 -13.26
N TYR A 52 -6.11 -6.44 -12.70
CA TYR A 52 -7.38 -6.11 -13.38
C TYR A 52 -7.68 -4.61 -13.40
N GLU A 53 -6.89 -3.84 -12.67
CA GLU A 53 -6.92 -2.37 -12.60
C GLU A 53 -5.49 -1.85 -12.77
N PRO A 54 -5.22 -0.85 -13.64
CA PRO A 54 -3.88 -0.32 -13.86
C PRO A 54 -3.22 0.16 -12.56
N SER A 55 -1.97 -0.25 -12.35
CA SER A 55 -1.18 0.21 -11.20
C SER A 55 0.32 0.00 -11.40
N THR A 56 0.97 0.94 -12.08
CA THR A 56 2.40 0.87 -12.39
C THR A 56 3.27 0.70 -11.14
N ARG A 57 3.10 1.56 -10.14
CA ARG A 57 3.95 1.53 -8.94
C ARG A 57 3.80 0.26 -8.12
N THR A 58 2.57 -0.16 -7.83
CA THR A 58 2.32 -1.35 -7.02
C THR A 58 2.85 -2.59 -7.70
N ARG A 59 2.59 -2.74 -9.00
CA ARG A 59 3.07 -3.87 -9.77
C ARG A 59 4.60 -3.93 -9.82
N LEU A 60 5.25 -2.87 -10.33
CA LEU A 60 6.70 -2.83 -10.48
C LEU A 60 7.43 -3.01 -9.14
N SER A 61 6.88 -2.51 -8.03
CA SER A 61 7.52 -2.69 -6.73
C SER A 61 7.38 -4.11 -6.17
N PHE A 62 6.29 -4.84 -6.47
CA PHE A 62 6.19 -6.26 -6.14
C PHE A 62 7.12 -7.11 -7.02
N GLU A 63 7.14 -6.84 -8.32
CA GLU A 63 8.07 -7.51 -9.25
C GLU A 63 9.51 -7.27 -8.83
N ALA A 64 9.90 -6.02 -8.54
CA ALA A 64 11.23 -5.69 -8.06
C ALA A 64 11.55 -6.38 -6.73
N ALA A 65 10.60 -6.46 -5.79
CA ALA A 65 10.78 -7.14 -4.52
C ALA A 65 11.06 -8.64 -4.72
N MET A 66 10.25 -9.31 -5.56
CA MET A 66 10.42 -10.74 -5.86
C MET A 66 11.77 -11.03 -6.53
N LEU A 67 12.13 -10.22 -7.55
CA LEU A 67 13.41 -10.35 -8.27
C LEU A 67 14.62 -10.11 -7.36
N ARG A 68 14.55 -9.13 -6.44
CA ARG A 68 15.63 -8.85 -5.47
C ARG A 68 15.83 -9.97 -4.46
N LEU A 69 14.77 -10.73 -4.18
CA LEU A 69 14.84 -11.93 -3.34
C LEU A 69 15.30 -13.19 -4.13
N GLY A 70 15.59 -13.06 -5.42
CA GLY A 70 16.07 -14.16 -6.27
C GLY A 70 14.95 -15.02 -6.86
N GLY A 71 13.68 -14.66 -6.66
CA GLY A 71 12.53 -15.29 -7.28
C GLY A 71 12.30 -14.82 -8.72
N ARG A 72 11.21 -15.27 -9.32
CA ARG A 72 10.78 -14.92 -10.68
C ARG A 72 9.36 -14.36 -10.65
N THR A 73 9.00 -13.63 -11.70
CA THR A 73 7.67 -13.05 -11.83
C THR A 73 7.06 -13.38 -13.19
N MET A 74 5.75 -13.59 -13.20
CA MET A 74 4.91 -13.62 -14.38
C MET A 74 3.66 -12.81 -14.09
N GLY A 75 2.98 -12.30 -15.11
CA GLY A 75 1.76 -11.55 -14.86
C GLY A 75 1.17 -10.93 -16.11
N THR A 76 0.04 -10.26 -15.91
CA THR A 76 -0.65 -9.53 -16.96
C THR A 76 -1.04 -8.15 -16.47
N ASP A 77 -0.91 -7.17 -17.36
CA ASP A 77 -1.46 -5.83 -17.22
C ASP A 77 -2.86 -5.80 -17.81
N ASN A 78 -3.75 -5.06 -17.14
CA ASN A 78 -5.12 -4.89 -17.61
C ASN A 78 -5.79 -6.24 -17.92
N ALA A 79 -5.69 -7.18 -16.98
CA ALA A 79 -6.27 -8.51 -17.11
C ALA A 79 -7.77 -8.48 -17.46
N ARG A 80 -8.48 -7.40 -17.11
CA ARG A 80 -9.88 -7.19 -17.46
C ARG A 80 -10.12 -7.20 -18.99
N GLU A 81 -9.21 -6.63 -19.77
CA GLU A 81 -9.37 -6.48 -21.22
C GLU A 81 -8.59 -7.52 -22.02
N PHE A 82 -7.44 -7.97 -21.50
CA PHE A 82 -6.47 -8.79 -22.24
C PHE A 82 -6.29 -10.20 -21.69
N SER A 83 -7.21 -10.68 -20.85
CA SER A 83 -7.19 -12.06 -20.34
C SER A 83 -8.50 -12.80 -20.61
N SER A 84 -8.59 -14.04 -20.13
CA SER A 84 -9.83 -14.84 -20.17
C SER A 84 -11.01 -14.17 -19.45
N ALA A 85 -10.76 -13.23 -18.54
CA ALA A 85 -11.79 -12.43 -17.91
C ALA A 85 -12.63 -11.63 -18.93
N ALA A 86 -12.05 -11.18 -20.04
CA ALA A 86 -12.76 -10.54 -21.14
C ALA A 86 -13.78 -11.48 -21.81
N LYS A 87 -13.64 -12.79 -21.63
CA LYS A 87 -14.55 -13.83 -22.12
C LYS A 87 -15.54 -14.29 -21.05
N GLY A 88 -15.54 -13.68 -19.86
CA GLY A 88 -16.45 -14.03 -18.76
C GLY A 88 -15.90 -15.05 -17.75
N GLU A 89 -14.60 -15.39 -17.78
CA GLU A 89 -13.99 -16.24 -16.76
C GLU A 89 -14.06 -15.56 -15.39
N THR A 90 -14.44 -16.32 -14.36
CA THR A 90 -14.55 -15.83 -13.00
C THR A 90 -13.16 -15.65 -12.37
N ILE A 91 -13.04 -14.76 -11.38
CA ILE A 91 -11.78 -14.63 -10.63
C ILE A 91 -11.42 -15.94 -9.92
N GLU A 92 -12.41 -16.66 -9.42
CA GLU A 92 -12.24 -17.93 -8.74
C GLU A 92 -11.62 -19.00 -9.65
N ASP A 93 -12.05 -19.09 -10.91
CA ASP A 93 -11.50 -20.04 -11.87
C ASP A 93 -10.08 -19.65 -12.30
N THR A 94 -9.86 -18.38 -12.60
CA THR A 94 -8.50 -17.86 -12.87
C THR A 94 -7.55 -18.21 -11.72
N ILE A 95 -7.96 -18.00 -10.46
CA ILE A 95 -7.12 -18.26 -9.29
C ILE A 95 -6.85 -19.75 -9.09
N ARG A 96 -7.85 -20.64 -9.28
CA ARG A 96 -7.62 -22.09 -9.21
C ARG A 96 -6.55 -22.55 -10.20
N ILE A 97 -6.59 -22.02 -11.42
CA ILE A 97 -5.63 -22.37 -12.47
C ILE A 97 -4.24 -21.79 -12.15
N VAL A 98 -4.16 -20.47 -11.88
CA VAL A 98 -2.87 -19.78 -11.66
C VAL A 98 -2.18 -20.25 -10.40
N SER A 99 -2.92 -20.62 -9.35
CA SER A 99 -2.34 -21.20 -8.13
C SER A 99 -1.65 -22.56 -8.35
N GLY A 100 -1.95 -23.25 -9.45
CA GLY A 100 -1.21 -24.44 -9.89
C GLY A 100 0.11 -24.14 -10.60
N TYR A 101 0.37 -22.90 -10.96
CA TYR A 101 1.57 -22.49 -11.71
C TYR A 101 2.58 -21.71 -10.87
N THR A 102 2.17 -21.16 -9.73
CA THR A 102 2.93 -20.17 -8.97
C THR A 102 2.94 -20.48 -7.47
N ASP A 103 3.85 -19.84 -6.75
CA ASP A 103 4.00 -20.00 -5.30
C ASP A 103 3.30 -18.88 -4.51
N VAL A 104 2.99 -17.75 -5.17
CA VAL A 104 2.25 -16.62 -4.59
C VAL A 104 1.55 -15.82 -5.68
N ILE A 105 0.38 -15.29 -5.36
CA ILE A 105 -0.40 -14.44 -6.26
C ILE A 105 -0.54 -13.03 -5.65
N VAL A 106 -0.13 -12.00 -6.37
CA VAL A 106 -0.41 -10.59 -6.08
C VAL A 106 -1.58 -10.17 -6.95
N LEU A 107 -2.73 -9.89 -6.32
CA LEU A 107 -3.98 -9.57 -7.00
C LEU A 107 -4.38 -8.12 -6.77
N ARG A 108 -4.62 -7.38 -7.86
CA ARG A 108 -5.31 -6.11 -7.87
C ARG A 108 -6.57 -6.20 -8.69
N HIS A 109 -7.72 -5.87 -8.08
CA HIS A 109 -9.02 -6.00 -8.72
C HIS A 109 -9.86 -4.72 -8.55
N TYR A 110 -10.84 -4.51 -9.43
CA TYR A 110 -11.76 -3.36 -9.37
C TYR A 110 -12.97 -3.61 -8.45
N GLU A 111 -13.29 -4.87 -8.14
CA GLU A 111 -14.38 -5.23 -7.24
C GLU A 111 -13.91 -5.34 -5.80
N GLU A 112 -14.69 -4.79 -4.87
CA GLU A 112 -14.50 -5.01 -3.44
C GLU A 112 -14.70 -6.49 -3.07
N GLY A 113 -13.83 -7.03 -2.23
CA GLY A 113 -13.90 -8.42 -1.78
C GLY A 113 -13.32 -9.45 -2.75
N ALA A 114 -12.89 -9.06 -3.96
CA ALA A 114 -12.30 -9.98 -4.93
C ALA A 114 -11.07 -10.71 -4.37
N ALA A 115 -10.22 -10.01 -3.61
CA ALA A 115 -9.05 -10.64 -2.97
C ALA A 115 -9.44 -11.71 -1.94
N ARG A 116 -10.55 -11.52 -1.23
CA ARG A 116 -11.09 -12.52 -0.27
C ARG A 116 -11.63 -13.75 -0.99
N ARG A 117 -12.39 -13.57 -2.08
CA ARG A 117 -12.87 -14.67 -2.93
C ARG A 117 -11.70 -15.45 -3.52
N ALA A 118 -10.69 -14.75 -4.04
CA ALA A 118 -9.46 -15.34 -4.55
C ALA A 118 -8.73 -16.19 -3.49
N ALA A 119 -8.58 -15.69 -2.28
CA ALA A 119 -7.93 -16.39 -1.18
C ALA A 119 -8.70 -17.66 -0.75
N ALA A 120 -10.03 -17.66 -0.85
CA ALA A 120 -10.87 -18.78 -0.49
C ALA A 120 -10.67 -20.02 -1.39
N VAL A 121 -10.23 -19.83 -2.64
CA VAL A 121 -10.05 -20.91 -3.63
C VAL A 121 -8.59 -21.17 -3.99
N SER A 122 -7.67 -20.33 -3.54
CA SER A 122 -6.24 -20.44 -3.86
C SER A 122 -5.55 -21.51 -3.03
N SER A 123 -4.72 -22.32 -3.67
CA SER A 123 -3.81 -23.27 -3.00
C SER A 123 -2.53 -22.58 -2.48
N VAL A 124 -2.19 -21.38 -2.98
CA VAL A 124 -1.01 -20.60 -2.62
C VAL A 124 -1.38 -19.28 -1.94
N PRO A 125 -0.45 -18.58 -1.26
CA PRO A 125 -0.71 -17.27 -0.68
C PRO A 125 -1.25 -16.27 -1.71
N VAL A 126 -2.25 -15.47 -1.30
CA VAL A 126 -2.79 -14.34 -2.07
C VAL A 126 -2.49 -13.05 -1.33
N ILE A 127 -1.96 -12.06 -2.03
CA ILE A 127 -1.70 -10.70 -1.53
C ILE A 127 -2.64 -9.71 -2.23
N ASN A 128 -3.46 -9.03 -1.44
CA ASN A 128 -4.32 -7.95 -1.92
C ASN A 128 -3.49 -6.68 -2.22
N ALA A 129 -3.35 -6.36 -3.51
CA ALA A 129 -2.70 -5.15 -4.01
C ALA A 129 -3.71 -4.01 -4.32
N GLY A 130 -4.90 -4.10 -3.75
CA GLY A 130 -6.03 -3.19 -3.89
C GLY A 130 -7.23 -3.83 -4.56
N ASP A 131 -8.38 -3.84 -3.88
CA ASP A 131 -9.65 -4.39 -4.37
C ASP A 131 -10.75 -3.31 -4.40
N GLY A 132 -10.87 -2.61 -5.51
CA GLY A 132 -11.87 -1.57 -5.72
C GLY A 132 -11.92 -0.54 -4.60
N PRO A 133 -13.11 -0.23 -4.04
CA PRO A 133 -13.24 0.66 -2.87
C PRO A 133 -12.87 -0.02 -1.54
N GLY A 134 -12.58 -1.31 -1.52
CA GLY A 134 -12.30 -2.12 -0.33
C GLY A 134 -11.06 -1.70 0.44
N GLN A 135 -9.97 -2.49 0.35
CA GLN A 135 -8.75 -2.23 1.09
C GLN A 135 -7.49 -2.25 0.22
N HIS A 136 -6.41 -1.70 0.77
CA HIS A 136 -5.07 -1.79 0.20
C HIS A 136 -4.05 -2.03 1.33
N PRO A 137 -4.02 -3.25 1.92
CA PRO A 137 -3.22 -3.52 3.12
C PRO A 137 -1.73 -3.27 2.90
N THR A 138 -1.20 -3.59 1.72
CA THR A 138 0.23 -3.39 1.43
C THR A 138 0.61 -1.92 1.25
N GLN A 139 -0.34 -1.05 0.89
CA GLN A 139 -0.13 0.40 0.95
C GLN A 139 -0.11 0.87 2.40
N ALA A 140 -1.07 0.46 3.21
CA ALA A 140 -1.11 0.83 4.63
C ALA A 140 0.16 0.40 5.38
N LEU A 141 0.70 -0.77 5.07
CA LEU A 141 1.95 -1.26 5.67
C LEU A 141 3.15 -0.37 5.33
N LEU A 142 3.32 -0.01 4.06
CA LEU A 142 4.43 0.88 3.68
C LEU A 142 4.24 2.30 4.21
N ASP A 143 3.00 2.77 4.34
CA ASP A 143 2.67 4.07 4.92
C ASP A 143 3.05 4.09 6.40
N LEU A 144 2.64 3.08 7.15
CA LEU A 144 2.97 2.94 8.58
C LEU A 144 4.48 2.76 8.81
N TYR A 145 5.13 1.97 7.96
CA TYR A 145 6.60 1.83 7.97
C TYR A 145 7.28 3.19 7.75
N THR A 146 6.77 3.98 6.79
CA THR A 146 7.34 5.31 6.49
C THR A 146 7.14 6.28 7.65
N ILE A 147 5.98 6.27 8.30
CA ILE A 147 5.76 7.07 9.52
C ILE A 147 6.82 6.72 10.57
N ARG A 148 7.04 5.43 10.83
CA ARG A 148 8.06 4.99 11.79
C ARG A 148 9.48 5.39 11.37
N ASP A 149 9.83 5.25 10.08
CA ASP A 149 11.16 5.53 9.53
C ASP A 149 11.48 7.04 9.57
N GLU A 150 10.50 7.90 9.27
CA GLU A 150 10.68 9.35 9.18
C GLU A 150 10.47 10.09 10.52
N VAL A 151 9.52 9.63 11.34
CA VAL A 151 9.19 10.27 12.63
C VAL A 151 9.97 9.64 13.79
N GLY A 152 10.42 8.39 13.60
CA GLY A 152 11.17 7.61 14.60
C GLY A 152 10.30 6.77 15.52
N HIS A 153 8.99 7.00 15.58
CA HIS A 153 8.02 6.25 16.39
C HIS A 153 6.63 6.30 15.75
N VAL A 154 5.71 5.46 16.24
CA VAL A 154 4.30 5.49 15.84
C VAL A 154 3.41 5.88 17.01
N ASP A 155 3.69 5.36 18.22
CA ASP A 155 2.90 5.73 19.41
C ASP A 155 2.95 7.24 19.65
N GLY A 156 1.82 7.84 19.99
CA GLY A 156 1.70 9.25 20.36
C GLY A 156 1.68 10.25 19.20
N ILE A 157 1.71 9.79 17.94
CA ILE A 157 1.70 10.71 16.79
C ILE A 157 0.35 11.40 16.60
N SER A 158 0.41 12.58 15.98
CA SER A 158 -0.74 13.28 15.42
C SER A 158 -0.65 13.24 13.90
N ILE A 159 -1.67 12.69 13.24
CA ILE A 159 -1.75 12.57 11.78
C ILE A 159 -3.00 13.26 11.25
N ALA A 160 -2.82 14.12 10.26
CA ALA A 160 -3.93 14.70 9.50
C ALA A 160 -4.16 13.89 8.22
N MET A 161 -5.38 13.43 8.02
CA MET A 161 -5.85 12.81 6.79
C MET A 161 -6.57 13.86 5.96
N VAL A 162 -6.08 14.13 4.74
CA VAL A 162 -6.54 15.24 3.89
C VAL A 162 -6.89 14.73 2.49
N GLY A 163 -7.99 15.22 1.91
CA GLY A 163 -8.44 14.87 0.56
C GLY A 163 -9.72 14.04 0.54
N ASP A 164 -9.84 13.08 -0.37
CA ASP A 164 -11.04 12.23 -0.50
C ASP A 164 -11.10 11.15 0.59
N LEU A 165 -11.60 11.54 1.75
CA LEU A 165 -11.68 10.65 2.92
C LEU A 165 -12.84 9.65 2.82
N ALA A 166 -13.91 9.99 2.12
CA ALA A 166 -15.09 9.14 1.96
C ALA A 166 -14.76 7.88 1.13
N ASN A 167 -14.03 8.07 0.03
CA ASN A 167 -13.69 6.99 -0.91
C ASN A 167 -12.25 6.48 -0.75
N GLY A 168 -11.46 7.07 0.15
CA GLY A 168 -10.04 6.80 0.35
C GLY A 168 -9.77 5.45 1.01
N ARG A 169 -9.69 4.34 0.23
CA ARG A 169 -9.34 3.02 0.78
C ARG A 169 -8.00 3.00 1.51
N THR A 170 -7.03 3.82 1.10
CA THR A 170 -5.72 3.92 1.74
C THR A 170 -5.80 4.53 3.13
N VAL A 171 -6.62 5.57 3.30
CA VAL A 171 -6.90 6.20 4.61
C VAL A 171 -7.51 5.17 5.56
N ARG A 172 -8.55 4.44 5.13
CA ARG A 172 -9.18 3.39 5.95
C ARG A 172 -8.20 2.30 6.34
N SER A 173 -7.45 1.77 5.37
CA SER A 173 -6.48 0.70 5.62
C SER A 173 -5.37 1.15 6.58
N LEU A 174 -4.86 2.38 6.45
CA LEU A 174 -3.87 2.95 7.36
C LEU A 174 -4.44 3.16 8.77
N THR A 175 -5.66 3.67 8.88
CA THR A 175 -6.33 3.87 10.19
C THR A 175 -6.49 2.55 10.95
N TYR A 176 -6.78 1.43 10.28
CA TYR A 176 -6.80 0.12 10.93
C TYR A 176 -5.44 -0.29 11.50
N LEU A 177 -4.35 0.02 10.82
CA LEU A 177 -3.01 -0.27 11.35
C LEU A 177 -2.65 0.66 12.51
N LEU A 178 -2.95 1.96 12.39
CA LEU A 178 -2.73 2.94 13.45
C LEU A 178 -3.48 2.59 14.75
N SER A 179 -4.67 1.98 14.65
CA SER A 179 -5.43 1.53 15.83
C SER A 179 -4.74 0.46 16.66
N LYS A 180 -3.63 -0.14 16.21
CA LYS A 180 -2.80 -1.09 16.97
C LYS A 180 -1.78 -0.39 17.86
N PHE A 181 -1.66 0.93 17.76
CA PHE A 181 -0.69 1.75 18.50
C PHE A 181 -1.42 2.64 19.51
N ARG A 182 -0.66 3.20 20.47
CA ARG A 182 -1.20 3.96 21.60
C ARG A 182 -1.19 5.46 21.29
N ASP A 183 -2.16 6.17 21.86
CA ASP A 183 -2.20 7.64 21.89
C ASP A 183 -2.15 8.29 20.49
N ILE A 184 -2.69 7.62 19.47
CA ILE A 184 -2.76 8.13 18.11
C ILE A 184 -3.88 9.17 18.02
N ARG A 185 -3.53 10.37 17.55
CA ARG A 185 -4.51 11.41 17.22
C ARG A 185 -4.70 11.48 15.71
N VAL A 186 -5.85 11.05 15.21
CA VAL A 186 -6.23 11.21 13.81
C VAL A 186 -7.11 12.45 13.65
N CYS A 187 -6.71 13.38 12.80
CA CYS A 187 -7.45 14.59 12.46
C CYS A 187 -7.93 14.51 11.00
N PHE A 188 -9.21 14.75 10.80
CA PHE A 188 -9.79 14.92 9.47
C PHE A 188 -9.93 16.43 9.23
N VAL A 189 -9.13 16.99 8.33
CA VAL A 189 -8.83 18.41 8.14
C VAL A 189 -7.62 18.88 8.98
N ALA A 190 -6.61 19.42 8.32
CA ALA A 190 -5.30 19.65 8.92
C ALA A 190 -5.24 20.85 9.88
N PRO A 191 -5.07 20.64 11.20
CA PRO A 191 -4.50 21.68 12.04
C PRO A 191 -2.99 21.79 11.76
N PRO A 192 -2.37 22.99 11.86
CA PRO A 192 -0.95 23.20 11.56
C PRO A 192 0.02 22.46 12.50
N GLN A 193 -0.48 21.76 13.52
CA GLN A 193 0.31 21.15 14.60
C GLN A 193 0.29 19.61 14.59
N VAL A 194 0.34 18.97 13.43
CA VAL A 194 0.45 17.52 13.33
C VAL A 194 1.87 17.08 13.00
N ASP A 195 2.18 15.81 13.26
CA ASP A 195 3.48 15.20 12.91
C ASP A 195 3.49 14.70 11.47
N VAL A 196 2.32 14.28 10.97
CA VAL A 196 2.14 13.72 9.64
C VAL A 196 0.93 14.36 8.95
N VAL A 197 1.12 14.86 7.74
CA VAL A 197 0.04 15.20 6.81
C VAL A 197 -0.01 14.10 5.74
N TYR A 198 -1.07 13.30 5.77
CA TYR A 198 -1.33 12.27 4.78
C TYR A 198 -2.34 12.82 3.76
N GLN A 199 -1.81 13.35 2.67
CA GLN A 199 -2.58 13.94 1.58
C GLN A 199 -3.02 12.85 0.61
N THR A 200 -4.28 12.89 0.15
CA THR A 200 -4.77 12.05 -0.94
C THR A 200 -5.34 12.90 -2.07
N ARG A 201 -5.30 12.39 -3.29
CA ARG A 201 -5.97 13.05 -4.41
C ARG A 201 -7.49 12.95 -4.30
N ILE A 202 -8.20 13.90 -4.87
CA ILE A 202 -9.63 13.80 -5.11
C ILE A 202 -9.84 12.97 -6.38
N GLN A 203 -10.58 11.86 -6.26
CA GLN A 203 -10.74 10.88 -7.34
C GLN A 203 -11.88 11.30 -8.28
N LYS A 204 -11.57 12.07 -9.34
CA LYS A 204 -12.57 12.56 -10.32
C LYS A 204 -13.49 11.44 -10.83
N GLU A 205 -12.91 10.26 -11.05
CA GLU A 205 -13.61 9.07 -11.56
C GLU A 205 -14.70 8.49 -10.64
N ARG A 206 -14.81 9.00 -9.42
CA ARG A 206 -15.82 8.59 -8.44
C ARG A 206 -16.96 9.58 -8.26
N PHE A 207 -16.88 10.76 -8.90
CA PHE A 207 -17.94 11.74 -8.89
C PHE A 207 -18.91 11.47 -10.04
N THR A 208 -20.20 11.40 -9.73
CA THR A 208 -21.28 11.30 -10.73
C THR A 208 -21.64 12.65 -11.31
N ASP A 209 -21.28 13.74 -10.62
CA ASP A 209 -21.55 15.13 -11.01
C ASP A 209 -20.22 15.91 -11.10
N GLU A 210 -19.98 16.52 -12.26
CA GLU A 210 -18.79 17.33 -12.50
C GLU A 210 -18.77 18.62 -11.67
N ALA A 211 -19.92 19.22 -11.38
CA ALA A 211 -20.01 20.40 -10.54
C ALA A 211 -19.59 20.11 -9.09
N ALA A 212 -19.99 18.95 -8.55
CA ALA A 212 -19.57 18.50 -7.23
C ALA A 212 -18.03 18.25 -7.18
N TYR A 213 -17.45 17.71 -8.24
CA TYR A 213 -15.99 17.57 -8.33
C TYR A 213 -15.28 18.93 -8.36
N LEU A 214 -15.77 19.87 -9.18
CA LEU A 214 -15.17 21.20 -9.32
C LEU A 214 -15.25 22.02 -8.02
N ALA A 215 -16.29 21.82 -7.22
CA ALA A 215 -16.46 22.49 -5.92
C ALA A 215 -15.38 22.10 -4.89
N VAL A 216 -14.77 20.92 -5.02
CA VAL A 216 -13.74 20.42 -4.09
C VAL A 216 -12.34 20.38 -4.70
N LYS A 217 -12.23 20.55 -6.01
CA LYS A 217 -10.96 20.59 -6.72
C LYS A 217 -10.10 21.77 -6.25
N GLY A 218 -8.86 21.48 -5.84
CA GLY A 218 -7.90 22.50 -5.39
C GLY A 218 -8.14 23.07 -3.98
N VAL A 219 -9.22 22.67 -3.29
CA VAL A 219 -9.52 23.12 -1.91
C VAL A 219 -8.45 22.66 -0.92
N TYR A 220 -7.92 21.47 -1.13
CA TYR A 220 -6.91 20.86 -0.27
C TYR A 220 -5.58 20.75 -1.02
N ARG A 221 -4.85 21.86 -1.09
CA ARG A 221 -3.54 21.92 -1.76
C ARG A 221 -2.43 22.16 -0.76
N ILE A 222 -1.35 21.38 -0.87
CA ILE A 222 -0.11 21.60 -0.15
C ILE A 222 0.86 22.36 -1.08
N ASP A 223 1.20 23.57 -0.69
CA ASP A 223 2.16 24.45 -1.33
C ASP A 223 3.15 25.06 -0.29
N SER A 224 3.97 26.01 -0.69
CA SER A 224 4.92 26.67 0.19
C SER A 224 4.25 27.40 1.36
N GLN A 225 3.04 27.93 1.18
CA GLN A 225 2.29 28.59 2.25
C GLN A 225 1.80 27.56 3.29
N ALA A 226 1.26 26.44 2.84
CA ALA A 226 0.87 25.35 3.71
C ALA A 226 2.07 24.79 4.49
N LEU A 227 3.23 24.62 3.82
CA LEU A 227 4.47 24.18 4.46
C LEU A 227 4.95 25.15 5.54
N ALA A 228 4.81 26.46 5.34
CA ALA A 228 5.20 27.47 6.33
C ALA A 228 4.41 27.38 7.64
N LEU A 229 3.18 26.86 7.58
CA LEU A 229 2.31 26.64 8.75
C LEU A 229 2.59 25.32 9.48
N MET A 230 3.30 24.40 8.86
CA MET A 230 3.59 23.08 9.43
C MET A 230 4.77 23.14 10.42
N ARG A 231 4.78 22.19 11.36
CA ARG A 231 5.93 21.99 12.23
C ARG A 231 7.20 21.70 11.43
N PRO A 232 8.41 22.14 11.88
CA PRO A 232 9.67 21.89 11.17
C PRO A 232 10.00 20.42 10.93
N LYS A 233 9.52 19.52 11.82
CA LYS A 233 9.73 18.07 11.75
C LYS A 233 8.52 17.28 11.22
N ALA A 234 7.43 17.96 10.86
CA ALA A 234 6.28 17.29 10.27
C ALA A 234 6.64 16.77 8.87
N ILE A 235 6.00 15.68 8.45
CA ILE A 235 6.18 15.12 7.11
C ILE A 235 4.91 15.18 6.28
N VAL A 236 5.07 15.31 4.96
CA VAL A 236 4.01 15.22 3.97
C VAL A 236 4.11 13.87 3.27
N MET A 237 3.07 13.08 3.37
CA MET A 237 2.92 11.77 2.73
C MET A 237 1.82 11.78 1.68
N HIS A 238 1.92 10.93 0.66
CA HIS A 238 0.94 10.77 -0.39
C HIS A 238 1.03 9.38 -1.03
N PRO A 239 -0.07 8.62 -1.18
CA PRO A 239 -0.01 7.28 -1.77
C PRO A 239 0.27 7.28 -3.28
N LEU A 240 0.35 8.47 -3.91
CA LEU A 240 0.56 8.69 -5.35
C LEU A 240 -0.45 7.91 -6.25
N PRO A 241 -0.74 8.36 -7.46
CA PRO A 241 -0.22 9.57 -8.10
C PRO A 241 -0.83 10.83 -7.51
N ARG A 242 -0.05 11.89 -7.45
CA ARG A 242 -0.60 13.23 -7.24
C ARG A 242 -0.98 13.85 -8.59
N VAL A 243 -1.87 14.82 -8.56
CA VAL A 243 -2.28 15.62 -9.73
C VAL A 243 -1.98 17.09 -9.46
N ASP A 244 -2.82 17.76 -8.66
CA ASP A 244 -2.73 19.20 -8.36
C ASP A 244 -2.75 19.50 -6.84
N GLU A 245 -2.96 18.48 -6.01
CA GLU A 245 -3.08 18.61 -4.55
C GLU A 245 -1.76 18.80 -3.81
N ILE A 246 -0.62 18.55 -4.46
CA ILE A 246 0.71 18.91 -3.95
C ILE A 246 1.44 19.68 -5.05
N ALA A 247 1.82 20.91 -4.76
CA ALA A 247 2.52 21.78 -5.68
C ALA A 247 3.97 21.27 -5.94
N PRO A 248 4.50 21.41 -7.18
CA PRO A 248 5.83 20.90 -7.53
C PRO A 248 6.98 21.46 -6.67
N GLU A 249 6.87 22.71 -6.22
CA GLU A 249 7.87 23.35 -5.36
C GLU A 249 8.05 22.66 -3.99
N VAL A 250 7.05 21.88 -3.54
CA VAL A 250 7.12 21.10 -2.30
C VAL A 250 8.14 19.97 -2.39
N ASP A 251 8.46 19.48 -3.61
CA ASP A 251 9.37 18.36 -3.82
C ASP A 251 10.77 18.56 -3.27
N SER A 252 11.22 19.80 -3.21
CA SER A 252 12.55 20.18 -2.68
C SER A 252 12.58 20.33 -1.16
N ASP A 253 11.43 20.37 -0.49
CA ASP A 253 11.37 20.45 0.97
C ASP A 253 11.70 19.09 1.62
N PRO A 254 12.59 19.03 2.62
CA PRO A 254 12.96 17.77 3.29
C PRO A 254 11.76 17.06 3.94
N ARG A 255 10.68 17.79 4.25
CA ARG A 255 9.44 17.24 4.80
C ARG A 255 8.59 16.50 3.75
N ALA A 256 8.88 16.65 2.45
CA ALA A 256 8.24 15.89 1.37
C ALA A 256 8.68 14.41 1.40
N ALA A 257 7.93 13.57 2.11
CA ALA A 257 8.28 12.17 2.32
C ALA A 257 7.69 11.20 1.25
N TYR A 258 6.78 11.63 0.39
CA TYR A 258 6.00 10.76 -0.48
C TYR A 258 6.83 9.96 -1.51
N PHE A 259 7.98 10.45 -1.96
CA PHE A 259 8.87 9.65 -2.82
C PHE A 259 9.67 8.61 -2.01
N ARG A 260 10.10 8.96 -0.79
CA ARG A 260 10.72 8.01 0.15
C ARG A 260 9.71 6.95 0.58
N GLN A 261 8.47 7.35 0.84
CA GLN A 261 7.33 6.46 1.10
C GLN A 261 7.15 5.42 -0.03
N ALA A 262 7.14 5.86 -1.29
CA ALA A 262 7.04 4.95 -2.43
C ALA A 262 8.23 3.96 -2.50
N ARG A 263 9.45 4.44 -2.19
CA ARG A 263 10.68 3.63 -2.13
C ARG A 263 10.64 2.62 -0.98
N ASN A 264 10.15 3.01 0.18
CA ASN A 264 9.99 2.14 1.35
C ASN A 264 9.08 0.95 1.05
N GLY A 265 8.13 1.12 0.12
CA GLY A 265 7.27 0.06 -0.36
C GLY A 265 8.03 -1.16 -0.93
N LEU A 266 9.22 -0.97 -1.50
CA LEU A 266 10.05 -2.08 -1.96
C LEU A 266 10.43 -3.02 -0.80
N HIS A 267 11.01 -2.47 0.27
CA HIS A 267 11.52 -3.25 1.39
C HIS A 267 10.40 -3.92 2.20
N VAL A 268 9.29 -3.21 2.41
CA VAL A 268 8.09 -3.79 3.05
C VAL A 268 7.53 -4.95 2.23
N ARG A 269 7.51 -4.84 0.89
CA ARG A 269 7.05 -5.93 0.02
C ARG A 269 8.01 -7.11 -0.02
N MET A 270 9.32 -6.85 0.04
CA MET A 270 10.32 -7.91 0.21
C MET A 270 10.07 -8.67 1.52
N ALA A 271 9.91 -7.97 2.64
CA ALA A 271 9.63 -8.59 3.94
C ALA A 271 8.32 -9.41 3.95
N LEU A 272 7.27 -8.91 3.27
CA LEU A 272 6.01 -9.64 3.12
C LEU A 272 6.18 -10.94 2.32
N LEU A 273 6.86 -10.87 1.18
CA LEU A 273 7.11 -12.04 0.33
C LEU A 273 7.95 -13.08 1.07
N ASP A 274 9.02 -12.67 1.72
CA ASP A 274 9.85 -13.55 2.54
C ASP A 274 9.03 -14.23 3.63
N ARG A 275 8.23 -13.48 4.37
CA ARG A 275 7.40 -13.99 5.47
C ARG A 275 6.33 -14.99 5.03
N LEU A 276 5.84 -14.89 3.80
CA LEU A 276 4.83 -15.82 3.25
C LEU A 276 5.45 -17.08 2.66
N LEU A 277 6.66 -16.99 2.07
CA LEU A 277 7.25 -18.04 1.24
C LEU A 277 8.41 -18.78 1.92
N SER A 278 8.94 -18.27 3.05
CA SER A 278 10.05 -18.89 3.82
C SER A 278 9.58 -19.67 5.07
#